data_f0e3ed7cc14cc6d9e8ee3695b49e4f62
#
_entry.id   f0e3ed7cc14cc6d9e8ee3695b49e4f62
#
_cell.length_a   1.000
_cell.length_b   1.000
_cell.length_c   1.000
_cell.angle_alpha   90.00
_cell.angle_beta   90.00
_cell.angle_gamma   90.00
#
_symmetry.space_group_name_H-M   'P 1'
#
loop_
_entity.id
_entity.type
_entity.pdbx_description
1 polymer ?
#
loop_
_entity_poly.entity_id
_entity_poly.type
_entity_poly.pdbx_seq_one_letter_code
_entity_poly.pdbx_strand_id
1 'polypeptide(L)'
;MRLVEPGSVCGHITKAFAEITGCQEGIPVITAGGDQQCGAIGQGVVKKGVMSVTTGTGGYLITATDQVPENLEQDAICNFSSVKGQYILESSVLTCCSAFDWFRR
;
A
#
# COMPACT_ATOMS: atom_id res chain seq x y z
N MET A 1 -8.94 -18.84 -7.74
CA MET A 1 -8.14 -17.61 -7.56
C MET A 1 -6.81 -18.02 -6.96
N ARG A 2 -5.68 -17.55 -7.51
CA ARG A 2 -4.33 -17.85 -6.99
C ARG A 2 -3.84 -16.64 -6.22
N LEU A 3 -3.45 -16.83 -4.96
CA LEU A 3 -2.76 -15.81 -4.17
C LEU A 3 -1.26 -15.86 -4.52
N VAL A 4 -0.66 -14.70 -4.67
CA VAL A 4 0.77 -14.53 -4.98
C VAL A 4 1.36 -13.45 -4.09
N GLU A 5 2.66 -13.58 -3.81
CA GLU A 5 3.38 -12.56 -3.03
C GLU A 5 3.51 -11.25 -3.84
N PRO A 6 3.53 -10.09 -3.19
CA PRO A 6 3.91 -8.82 -3.82
C PRO A 6 5.27 -8.94 -4.52
N GLY A 7 5.42 -8.28 -5.67
CA GLY A 7 6.61 -8.38 -6.50
C GLY A 7 6.66 -9.62 -7.41
N SER A 8 5.62 -10.48 -7.39
CA SER A 8 5.56 -11.66 -8.26
C SER A 8 5.13 -11.28 -9.68
N VAL A 9 5.70 -11.95 -10.68
CA VAL A 9 5.25 -11.85 -12.06
C VAL A 9 3.92 -12.60 -12.21
N CYS A 10 2.87 -11.89 -12.58
CA CYS A 10 1.51 -12.43 -12.81
C CYS A 10 1.27 -12.84 -14.25
N GLY A 11 2.03 -12.26 -15.18
CA GLY A 11 1.88 -12.45 -16.61
C GLY A 11 2.81 -11.52 -17.38
N HIS A 12 2.57 -11.41 -18.68
CA HIS A 12 3.32 -10.52 -19.56
C HIS A 12 2.34 -9.80 -20.49
N ILE A 13 2.75 -8.63 -20.99
CA ILE A 13 1.99 -7.89 -22.00
C ILE A 13 1.86 -8.77 -23.24
N THR A 14 0.62 -9.03 -23.64
CA THR A 14 0.33 -9.81 -24.84
C THR A 14 0.51 -8.98 -26.10
N LYS A 15 0.72 -9.65 -27.24
CA LYS A 15 0.80 -9.00 -28.56
C LYS A 15 -0.43 -8.12 -28.83
N ALA A 16 -1.63 -8.62 -28.57
CA ALA A 16 -2.87 -7.89 -28.80
C ALA A 16 -2.95 -6.61 -27.93
N PHE A 17 -2.51 -6.66 -26.66
CA PHE A 17 -2.46 -5.48 -25.81
C PHE A 17 -1.39 -4.48 -26.27
N ALA A 18 -0.24 -4.97 -26.69
CA ALA A 18 0.85 -4.16 -27.24
C ALA A 18 0.41 -3.37 -28.49
N GLU A 19 -0.32 -4.01 -29.41
CA GLU A 19 -0.85 -3.38 -30.62
C GLU A 19 -1.85 -2.25 -30.31
N ILE A 20 -2.67 -2.39 -29.26
CA ILE A 20 -3.67 -1.39 -28.88
C ILE A 20 -3.04 -0.21 -28.12
N THR A 21 -2.04 -0.48 -27.27
CA THR A 21 -1.50 0.52 -26.33
C THR A 21 -0.18 1.14 -26.76
N GLY A 22 0.52 0.54 -27.72
CA GLY A 22 1.88 0.92 -28.08
C GLY A 22 2.97 0.44 -27.09
N CYS A 23 2.61 -0.34 -26.07
CA CYS A 23 3.59 -0.96 -25.17
C CYS A 23 4.37 -2.05 -25.91
N GLN A 24 5.56 -2.38 -25.41
CA GLN A 24 6.31 -3.52 -25.93
C GLN A 24 5.68 -4.84 -25.46
N GLU A 25 5.54 -5.81 -26.37
CA GLU A 25 5.15 -7.18 -26.03
C GLU A 25 6.16 -7.82 -25.07
N GLY A 26 5.69 -8.67 -24.16
CA GLY A 26 6.53 -9.42 -23.25
C GLY A 26 6.99 -8.68 -21.99
N ILE A 27 6.63 -7.42 -21.80
CA ILE A 27 6.89 -6.72 -20.53
C ILE A 27 6.20 -7.47 -19.38
N PRO A 28 6.93 -7.79 -18.28
CA PRO A 28 6.33 -8.48 -17.15
C PRO A 28 5.29 -7.61 -16.43
N VAL A 29 4.14 -8.19 -16.13
CA VAL A 29 3.11 -7.61 -15.27
C VAL A 29 3.34 -8.12 -13.86
N ILE A 30 3.63 -7.22 -12.93
CA ILE A 30 4.06 -7.53 -11.57
C ILE A 30 2.98 -7.11 -10.57
N THR A 31 2.70 -7.97 -9.59
CA THR A 31 1.87 -7.58 -8.43
C THR A 31 2.61 -6.54 -7.61
N ALA A 32 1.94 -5.47 -7.23
CA ALA A 32 2.53 -4.47 -6.33
C ALA A 32 2.00 -4.65 -4.89
N GLY A 33 0.79 -4.24 -4.64
CA GLY A 33 0.12 -4.20 -3.34
C GLY A 33 -1.02 -3.20 -3.40
N GLY A 34 -1.61 -2.89 -2.26
CA GLY A 34 -2.56 -1.79 -2.14
C GLY A 34 -1.87 -0.45 -2.36
N ASP A 35 -2.65 0.56 -2.73
CA ASP A 35 -2.15 1.93 -2.98
C ASP A 35 -1.44 2.53 -1.74
N GLN A 36 -2.00 2.35 -0.56
CA GLN A 36 -1.41 2.82 0.70
C GLN A 36 -0.05 2.14 0.99
N GLN A 37 0.06 0.83 0.78
CA GLN A 37 1.30 0.08 0.95
C GLN A 37 2.38 0.52 -0.06
N CYS A 38 1.99 0.71 -1.31
CA CYS A 38 2.90 1.22 -2.34
C CYS A 38 3.32 2.66 -2.06
N GLY A 39 2.39 3.52 -1.63
CA GLY A 39 2.66 4.89 -1.22
C GLY A 39 3.62 4.95 -0.01
N ALA A 40 3.43 4.09 0.97
CA ALA A 40 4.32 3.99 2.14
C ALA A 40 5.76 3.63 1.75
N ILE A 41 5.94 2.69 0.81
CA ILE A 41 7.28 2.36 0.27
C ILE A 41 7.89 3.58 -0.41
N GLY A 42 7.13 4.31 -1.24
CA GLY A 42 7.59 5.54 -1.90
C GLY A 42 8.00 6.62 -0.90
N GLN A 43 7.42 6.64 0.29
CA GLN A 43 7.77 7.51 1.41
C GLN A 43 8.91 6.98 2.30
N GLY A 44 9.47 5.82 1.98
CA GLY A 44 10.58 5.23 2.70
C GLY A 44 10.21 4.33 3.88
N VAL A 45 8.93 3.93 4.02
CA VAL A 45 8.49 2.97 5.05
C VAL A 45 8.86 1.56 4.61
N VAL A 46 10.15 1.26 4.63
CA VAL A 46 10.73 -0.02 4.19
C VAL A 46 11.41 -0.78 5.33
N LYS A 47 11.34 -0.27 6.55
CA LYS A 47 11.93 -0.89 7.74
C LYS A 47 11.18 -0.47 9.01
N LYS A 48 11.30 -1.31 10.04
CA LYS A 48 10.78 -1.03 11.39
C LYS A 48 11.28 0.30 11.93
N GLY A 49 10.41 1.03 12.60
CA GLY A 49 10.71 2.33 13.22
C GLY A 49 10.55 3.53 12.29
N VAL A 50 10.17 3.31 11.03
CA VAL A 50 9.78 4.39 10.11
C VAL A 50 8.26 4.40 9.99
N MET A 51 7.67 5.59 10.06
CA MET A 51 6.22 5.79 9.93
C MET A 51 5.96 6.86 8.88
N SER A 52 4.95 6.65 8.06
CA SER A 52 4.36 7.69 7.23
C SER A 52 3.07 8.19 7.84
N VAL A 53 2.82 9.47 7.70
CA VAL A 53 1.57 10.12 8.07
C VAL A 53 1.04 10.84 6.84
N THR A 54 -0.10 10.39 6.35
CA THR A 54 -0.78 11.02 5.22
C THR A 54 -2.02 11.71 5.71
N THR A 55 -2.15 13.02 5.43
CA THR A 55 -3.31 13.82 5.81
C THR A 55 -4.02 14.34 4.56
N GLY A 56 -5.30 14.06 4.47
CA GLY A 56 -6.19 14.50 3.41
C GLY A 56 -7.60 14.62 3.97
N THR A 57 -8.63 14.24 3.25
CA THR A 57 -10.00 14.12 3.79
C THR A 57 -9.97 13.26 5.06
N GLY A 58 -9.33 12.10 5.01
CA GLY A 58 -8.93 11.29 6.16
C GLY A 58 -7.48 11.47 6.55
N GLY A 59 -7.08 10.87 7.66
CA GLY A 59 -5.69 10.75 8.12
C GLY A 59 -5.30 9.29 8.18
N TYR A 60 -4.08 8.94 7.73
CA TYR A 60 -3.56 7.57 7.72
C TYR A 60 -2.16 7.54 8.31
N LEU A 61 -1.94 6.65 9.26
CA LEU A 61 -0.65 6.38 9.87
C LEU A 61 -0.23 4.97 9.47
N ILE A 62 0.93 4.84 8.84
CA ILE A 62 1.43 3.56 8.34
C ILE A 62 2.85 3.35 8.82
N THR A 63 3.12 2.19 9.43
CA THR A 63 4.46 1.76 9.81
C THR A 63 4.72 0.32 9.42
N ALA A 64 5.99 -0.03 9.18
CA ALA A 64 6.40 -1.40 8.88
C ALA A 64 6.77 -2.16 10.15
N THR A 65 6.47 -3.46 10.17
CA THR A 65 6.86 -4.41 11.22
C THR A 65 7.26 -5.75 10.61
N ASP A 66 8.11 -6.50 11.31
CA ASP A 66 8.59 -7.83 10.90
C ASP A 66 7.67 -8.94 11.43
N GLN A 67 6.75 -8.61 12.35
CA GLN A 67 5.89 -9.58 13.00
C GLN A 67 4.45 -9.05 13.09
N VAL A 68 3.48 -9.95 12.98
CA VAL A 68 2.09 -9.62 13.30
C VAL A 68 1.98 -9.42 14.81
N PRO A 69 1.52 -8.27 15.31
CA PRO A 69 1.32 -8.05 16.73
C PRO A 69 0.30 -9.04 17.31
N GLU A 70 0.60 -9.59 18.49
CA GLU A 70 -0.32 -10.50 19.18
C GLU A 70 -1.61 -9.81 19.65
N ASN A 71 -1.49 -8.53 20.01
CA ASN A 71 -2.62 -7.70 20.46
C ASN A 71 -2.72 -6.48 19.56
N LEU A 72 -3.65 -6.50 18.62
CA LEU A 72 -4.05 -5.34 17.83
C LEU A 72 -5.24 -4.68 18.50
N GLU A 73 -5.12 -3.38 18.77
CA GLU A 73 -6.25 -2.58 19.21
C GLU A 73 -7.27 -2.44 18.06
N GLN A 74 -8.53 -2.14 18.39
CA GLN A 74 -9.64 -2.13 17.44
C GLN A 74 -9.46 -1.13 16.27
N ASP A 75 -8.63 -0.11 16.45
CA ASP A 75 -8.40 0.95 15.47
C ASP A 75 -7.13 0.74 14.62
N ALA A 76 -6.49 -0.42 14.74
CA ALA A 76 -5.32 -0.77 13.97
C ALA A 76 -5.56 -2.00 13.11
N ILE A 77 -5.08 -1.95 11.87
CA ILE A 77 -5.14 -3.04 10.90
C ILE A 77 -3.72 -3.51 10.61
N CYS A 78 -3.52 -4.83 10.55
CA CYS A 78 -2.27 -5.41 10.11
C CYS A 78 -2.46 -6.06 8.73
N ASN A 79 -1.73 -5.59 7.74
CA ASN A 79 -1.75 -6.08 6.38
C ASN A 79 -0.37 -6.58 5.95
N PHE A 80 -0.31 -7.37 4.87
CA PHE A 80 0.95 -7.67 4.23
C PHE A 80 1.57 -6.41 3.62
N SER A 81 2.87 -6.23 3.85
CA SER A 81 3.65 -5.21 3.14
C SER A 81 3.87 -5.62 1.68
N SER A 82 4.10 -4.64 0.81
CA SER A 82 4.67 -4.90 -0.52
C SER A 82 6.18 -5.21 -0.48
N VAL A 83 6.80 -5.11 0.68
CA VAL A 83 8.16 -5.62 0.95
C VAL A 83 8.04 -7.02 1.50
N LYS A 84 8.72 -7.97 0.85
CA LYS A 84 8.68 -9.40 1.24
C LYS A 84 9.14 -9.60 2.70
N GLY A 85 8.36 -10.38 3.44
CA GLY A 85 8.66 -10.73 4.84
C GLY A 85 8.32 -9.63 5.85
N GLN A 86 7.64 -8.57 5.43
CA GLN A 86 7.18 -7.51 6.31
C GLN A 86 5.67 -7.40 6.32
N TYR A 87 5.16 -6.77 7.36
CA TYR A 87 3.77 -6.39 7.54
C TYR A 87 3.66 -4.87 7.67
N ILE A 88 2.49 -4.35 7.39
CA ILE A 88 2.13 -2.96 7.58
C ILE A 88 1.10 -2.88 8.70
N LEU A 89 1.37 -2.03 9.68
CA LEU A 89 0.36 -1.59 10.64
C LEU A 89 -0.19 -0.26 10.16
N GLU A 90 -1.50 -0.19 10.05
CA GLU A 90 -2.23 0.98 9.60
C GLU A 90 -3.26 1.38 10.66
N SER A 91 -3.31 2.66 10.99
CA SER A 91 -4.39 3.29 11.74
C SER A 91 -4.94 4.47 10.93
N SER A 92 -6.24 4.67 10.96
CA SER A 92 -6.90 5.70 10.15
C SER A 92 -7.90 6.53 10.95
N VAL A 93 -7.99 7.80 10.57
CA VAL A 93 -9.01 8.74 11.03
C VAL A 93 -9.82 9.18 9.82
N LEU A 94 -11.11 8.87 9.80
CA LEU A 94 -11.98 9.10 8.64
C LEU A 94 -12.14 10.56 8.26
N THR A 95 -12.07 11.48 9.23
CA THR A 95 -12.20 12.92 9.04
C THR A 95 -11.01 13.66 9.64
N CYS A 96 -10.10 14.10 8.81
CA CYS A 96 -8.89 14.83 9.20
C CYS A 96 -8.96 16.28 8.70
N CYS A 97 -8.51 16.57 7.50
CA CYS A 97 -8.55 17.92 6.93
C CYS A 97 -9.98 18.38 6.63
N SER A 98 -10.91 17.48 6.36
CA SER A 98 -12.33 17.80 6.20
C SER A 98 -12.95 18.34 7.49
N ALA A 99 -12.58 17.82 8.66
CA ALA A 99 -13.01 18.35 9.95
C ALA A 99 -12.43 19.75 10.21
N PHE A 100 -11.16 19.96 9.85
CA PHE A 100 -10.52 21.27 9.93
C PHE A 100 -11.20 22.31 9.00
N ASP A 101 -11.50 21.91 7.76
CA ASP A 101 -12.20 22.78 6.81
C ASP A 101 -13.62 23.13 7.27
N TRP A 102 -14.32 22.18 7.89
CA TRP A 102 -15.63 22.44 8.50
C TRP A 102 -15.53 23.44 9.66
N PHE A 103 -14.55 23.28 10.54
CA PHE A 103 -14.34 24.17 11.69
C PHE A 103 -13.99 25.60 11.26
N ARG A 104 -13.29 25.76 10.14
CA ARG A 104 -12.83 27.06 9.62
C ARG A 104 -13.92 27.86 8.92
N ARG A 105 -15.02 27.22 8.49
CA ARG A 105 -16.16 27.86 7.81
C ARG A 105 -17.14 28.53 8.79
#